data_e5784d0bc1b6f623fdc9216677d44d9c
#
_entry.id   e5784d0bc1b6f623fdc9216677d44d9c
#
_cell.length_a   1.000
_cell.length_b   1.000
_cell.length_c   1.000
_cell.angle_alpha   90.00
_cell.angle_beta   90.00
_cell.angle_gamma   90.00
#
_symmetry.space_group_name_H-M   'P 1'
#
loop_
_entity.id
_entity.type
_entity.pdbx_description
1 polymer ?
#
loop_
_entity_poly.entity_id
_entity_poly.type
_entity_poly.pdbx_seq_one_letter_code
_entity_poly.pdbx_strand_id
1 'polypeptide(L)'
;MKHLIYLIIGIAVTVLFFILSCSDGFNIYEQLFFNQGFNDKMYNLSMYPVIAAITIAVAWGGAAIYYYAINSVKFDRWYHWLAVLGVVAVLAPVVCYIYNDTVFANNGLMYVGESIQFEMQTVLFAVLLYVVASYSMRWWSSNCRHTPLPQ
;
A
#
# COMPACT_ATOMS: atom_id res chain seq x y z
N MET A 1 0.55 27.26 -1.77
CA MET A 1 0.50 26.69 -3.13
C MET A 1 1.43 25.47 -3.30
N LYS A 2 2.72 25.54 -2.90
CA LYS A 2 3.66 24.40 -3.07
C LYS A 2 3.20 23.08 -2.41
N HIS A 3 2.59 23.17 -1.24
CA HIS A 3 2.13 21.96 -0.51
C HIS A 3 0.98 21.22 -1.21
N LEU A 4 0.09 21.98 -1.86
CA LEU A 4 -1.02 21.39 -2.64
C LEU A 4 -0.49 20.62 -3.85
N ILE A 5 0.59 21.07 -4.48
CA ILE A 5 1.22 20.39 -5.60
C ILE A 5 1.72 18.99 -5.17
N TYR A 6 2.35 18.87 -4.01
CA TYR A 6 2.79 17.55 -3.50
C TYR A 6 1.62 16.59 -3.25
N LEU A 7 0.50 17.11 -2.73
CA LEU A 7 -0.70 16.29 -2.55
C LEU A 7 -1.26 15.82 -3.90
N ILE A 8 -1.36 16.72 -4.88
CA ILE A 8 -1.86 16.39 -6.22
C ILE A 8 -0.96 15.33 -6.88
N ILE A 9 0.36 15.49 -6.79
CA ILE A 9 1.31 14.51 -7.33
C ILE A 9 1.15 13.16 -6.63
N GLY A 10 1.04 13.14 -5.30
CA GLY A 10 0.85 11.89 -4.56
C GLY A 10 -0.46 11.18 -4.91
N ILE A 11 -1.55 11.92 -5.07
CA ILE A 11 -2.82 11.37 -5.53
C ILE A 11 -2.68 10.84 -6.97
N ALA A 12 -2.05 11.59 -7.88
CA ALA A 12 -1.85 11.17 -9.25
C ALA A 12 -1.02 9.86 -9.35
N VAL A 13 0.05 9.74 -8.56
CA VAL A 13 0.87 8.52 -8.49
C VAL A 13 0.04 7.35 -7.94
N THR A 14 -0.78 7.58 -6.92
CA THR A 14 -1.64 6.55 -6.33
C THR A 14 -2.72 6.09 -7.31
N VAL A 15 -3.33 7.01 -8.05
CA VAL A 15 -4.31 6.69 -9.10
C VAL A 15 -3.64 5.90 -10.23
N LEU A 16 -2.44 6.31 -10.65
CA LEU A 16 -1.67 5.57 -11.65
C LEU A 16 -1.36 4.14 -11.19
N PHE A 17 -0.91 3.97 -9.94
CA PHE A 17 -0.72 2.65 -9.36
C PHE A 17 -1.99 1.80 -9.40
N PHE A 18 -3.15 2.38 -9.02
CA PHE A 18 -4.43 1.68 -9.05
C PHE A 18 -4.81 1.25 -10.47
N ILE A 19 -4.67 2.14 -11.46
CA ILE A 19 -4.95 1.84 -12.86
C ILE A 19 -4.05 0.70 -13.36
N LEU A 20 -2.74 0.76 -13.10
CA LEU A 20 -1.79 -0.26 -13.51
C LEU A 20 -2.00 -1.61 -12.79
N SER A 21 -2.62 -1.58 -11.61
CA SER A 21 -2.98 -2.79 -10.86
C SER A 21 -4.27 -3.45 -11.37
N CYS A 22 -5.13 -2.70 -12.06
CA CYS A 22 -6.42 -3.18 -12.57
C CYS A 22 -6.40 -3.47 -14.07
N SER A 23 -5.32 -3.15 -14.77
CA SER A 23 -5.24 -3.26 -16.22
C SER A 23 -5.12 -4.70 -16.70
N ASP A 24 -5.95 -5.10 -17.64
CA ASP A 24 -5.89 -6.42 -18.27
C ASP A 24 -4.70 -6.57 -19.25
N GLY A 25 -4.20 -5.45 -19.78
CA GLY A 25 -3.09 -5.47 -20.75
C GLY A 25 -1.71 -5.36 -20.12
N PHE A 26 -1.59 -4.66 -19.01
CA PHE A 26 -0.36 -4.48 -18.25
C PHE A 26 -0.69 -4.38 -16.77
N ASN A 27 -0.55 -5.48 -16.05
CA ASN A 27 -0.77 -5.51 -14.61
C ASN A 27 0.56 -5.51 -13.86
N ILE A 28 0.76 -4.51 -13.00
CA ILE A 28 2.01 -4.34 -12.26
C ILE A 28 2.30 -5.51 -11.30
N TYR A 29 1.26 -6.15 -10.76
CA TYR A 29 1.40 -7.33 -9.92
C TYR A 29 1.86 -8.55 -10.73
N GLU A 30 1.30 -8.74 -11.91
CA GLU A 30 1.63 -9.86 -12.80
C GLU A 30 3.06 -9.76 -13.35
N GLN A 31 3.58 -8.54 -13.54
CA GLN A 31 4.97 -8.33 -13.96
C GLN A 31 5.99 -8.78 -12.93
N LEU A 32 5.65 -8.74 -11.65
CA LEU A 32 6.55 -9.11 -10.56
C LEU A 32 6.38 -10.56 -10.11
N PHE A 33 5.18 -11.10 -10.23
CA PHE A 33 4.87 -12.49 -9.91
C PHE A 33 3.92 -13.07 -10.94
N PHE A 34 4.42 -14.02 -11.72
CA PHE A 34 3.65 -14.70 -12.75
C PHE A 34 3.47 -16.17 -12.41
N ASN A 35 2.21 -16.57 -12.24
CA ASN A 35 1.78 -17.95 -12.22
C ASN A 35 0.43 -18.03 -12.94
N GLN A 36 0.39 -18.65 -14.11
CA GLN A 36 -0.77 -18.62 -15.00
C GLN A 36 -2.07 -19.03 -14.29
N GLY A 37 -2.07 -20.16 -13.61
CA GLY A 37 -3.29 -20.64 -12.94
C GLY A 37 -3.77 -19.73 -11.81
N PHE A 38 -2.85 -19.17 -11.05
CA PHE A 38 -3.13 -18.21 -9.99
C PHE A 38 -3.64 -16.87 -10.56
N ASN A 39 -2.91 -16.32 -11.52
CA ASN A 39 -3.25 -15.02 -12.10
C ASN A 39 -4.60 -15.06 -12.84
N ASP A 40 -4.89 -16.14 -13.59
CA ASP A 40 -6.18 -16.31 -14.25
C ASP A 40 -7.35 -16.30 -13.24
N LYS A 41 -7.16 -16.88 -12.06
CA LYS A 41 -8.17 -16.85 -10.99
C LYS A 41 -8.29 -15.46 -10.37
N MET A 42 -7.17 -14.78 -10.16
CA MET A 42 -7.15 -13.40 -9.66
C MET A 42 -7.94 -12.45 -10.60
N TYR A 43 -7.77 -12.58 -11.92
CA TYR A 43 -8.55 -11.82 -12.91
C TYR A 43 -10.03 -12.22 -12.89
N ASN A 44 -10.34 -13.50 -12.98
CA ASN A 44 -11.72 -13.99 -13.05
C ASN A 44 -12.55 -13.63 -11.82
N LEU A 45 -11.92 -13.55 -10.65
CA LEU A 45 -12.56 -13.17 -9.38
C LEU A 45 -12.43 -11.67 -9.08
N SER A 46 -11.87 -10.88 -10.00
CA SER A 46 -11.67 -9.42 -9.84
C SER A 46 -10.95 -9.05 -8.54
N MET A 47 -9.93 -9.81 -8.16
CA MET A 47 -9.24 -9.65 -6.88
C MET A 47 -8.21 -8.51 -6.91
N TYR A 48 -7.58 -8.23 -8.05
CA TYR A 48 -6.56 -7.17 -8.17
C TYR A 48 -7.01 -5.78 -7.73
N PRO A 49 -8.19 -5.28 -8.15
CA PRO A 49 -8.68 -3.98 -7.69
C PRO A 49 -8.85 -3.89 -6.17
N VAL A 50 -9.32 -4.96 -5.56
CA VAL A 50 -9.53 -4.99 -4.10
C VAL A 50 -8.21 -5.00 -3.36
N ILE A 51 -7.22 -5.78 -3.80
CA ILE A 51 -5.87 -5.81 -3.23
C ILE A 51 -5.20 -4.45 -3.35
N ALA A 52 -5.28 -3.83 -4.53
CA ALA A 52 -4.76 -2.48 -4.75
C ALA A 52 -5.42 -1.46 -3.81
N ALA A 53 -6.75 -1.51 -3.66
CA ALA A 53 -7.49 -0.63 -2.77
C ALA A 53 -7.11 -0.83 -1.29
N ILE A 54 -6.95 -2.07 -0.83
CA ILE A 54 -6.49 -2.40 0.53
C ILE A 54 -5.08 -1.83 0.75
N THR A 55 -4.16 -2.05 -0.17
CA THR A 55 -2.78 -1.58 -0.09
C THR A 55 -2.72 -0.06 -0.01
N ILE A 56 -3.49 0.65 -0.83
CA ILE A 56 -3.62 2.11 -0.80
C ILE A 56 -4.20 2.57 0.55
N ALA A 57 -5.29 1.96 1.00
CA ALA A 57 -5.96 2.34 2.23
C ALA A 57 -5.05 2.17 3.46
N VAL A 58 -4.31 1.07 3.55
CA VAL A 58 -3.36 0.82 4.64
C VAL A 58 -2.19 1.81 4.59
N ALA A 59 -1.62 2.06 3.40
CA ALA A 59 -0.47 2.96 3.24
C ALA A 59 -0.85 4.42 3.54
N TRP A 60 -1.91 4.94 2.95
CA TRP A 60 -2.39 6.30 3.18
C TRP A 60 -2.98 6.47 4.58
N GLY A 61 -3.70 5.48 5.09
CA GLY A 61 -4.22 5.46 6.45
C GLY A 61 -3.09 5.48 7.49
N GLY A 62 -2.04 4.69 7.31
CA GLY A 62 -0.85 4.71 8.15
C GLY A 62 -0.17 6.08 8.17
N ALA A 63 0.01 6.70 7.00
CA ALA A 63 0.55 8.06 6.91
C ALA A 63 -0.36 9.09 7.60
N ALA A 64 -1.66 9.02 7.38
CA ALA A 64 -2.62 9.91 8.03
C ALA A 64 -2.61 9.76 9.56
N ILE A 65 -2.56 8.54 10.07
CA ILE A 65 -2.45 8.27 11.50
C ILE A 65 -1.17 8.89 12.06
N TYR A 66 -0.04 8.72 11.39
CA TYR A 66 1.23 9.27 11.85
C TYR A 66 1.23 10.80 11.88
N TYR A 67 0.82 11.45 10.79
CA TYR A 67 0.91 12.91 10.66
C TYR A 67 -0.22 13.67 11.36
N TYR A 68 -1.39 13.09 11.54
CA TYR A 68 -2.57 13.78 12.06
C TYR A 68 -3.08 13.24 13.40
N ALA A 69 -3.09 11.92 13.60
CA ALA A 69 -3.57 11.34 14.85
C ALA A 69 -2.47 11.32 15.92
N ILE A 70 -1.28 10.80 15.60
CA ILE A 70 -0.14 10.80 16.52
C ILE A 70 0.38 12.22 16.68
N ASN A 71 0.79 12.87 15.61
CA ASN A 71 1.17 14.29 15.50
C ASN A 71 1.77 14.89 16.78
N SER A 72 2.74 14.24 17.38
CA SER A 72 3.30 14.59 18.69
C SER A 72 4.79 14.92 18.58
N VAL A 73 5.21 15.94 19.32
CA VAL A 73 6.62 16.33 19.46
C VAL A 73 7.49 15.17 20.01
N LYS A 74 6.88 14.23 20.74
CA LYS A 74 7.58 13.04 21.24
C LYS A 74 7.85 12.00 20.15
N PHE A 75 7.08 12.03 19.06
CA PHE A 75 7.11 11.07 17.96
C PHE A 75 7.49 11.70 16.62
N ASP A 76 8.15 12.85 16.63
CA ASP A 76 8.55 13.61 15.44
C ASP A 76 9.87 13.14 14.78
N ARG A 77 10.50 12.10 15.33
CA ARG A 77 11.79 11.60 14.82
C ARG A 77 11.61 10.57 13.71
N TRP A 78 12.61 10.49 12.82
CA TRP A 78 12.62 9.61 11.65
C TRP A 78 12.40 8.12 11.98
N TYR A 79 12.90 7.64 13.12
CA TYR A 79 12.72 6.24 13.53
C TYR A 79 11.28 5.92 13.96
N HIS A 80 10.50 6.87 14.45
CA HIS A 80 9.07 6.69 14.70
C HIS A 80 8.30 6.56 13.40
N TRP A 81 8.66 7.37 12.39
CA TRP A 81 8.13 7.23 11.05
C TRP A 81 8.45 5.86 10.45
N LEU A 82 9.69 5.36 10.63
CA LEU A 82 10.07 4.00 10.22
C LEU A 82 9.30 2.91 10.96
N ALA A 83 8.98 3.10 12.24
CA ALA A 83 8.17 2.16 12.99
C ALA A 83 6.76 2.03 12.39
N VAL A 84 6.13 3.15 12.02
CA VAL A 84 4.82 3.12 11.34
C VAL A 84 4.94 2.52 9.94
N LEU A 85 5.99 2.82 9.19
CA LEU A 85 6.28 2.17 7.91
C LEU A 85 6.38 0.65 8.08
N GLY A 86 7.08 0.17 9.12
CA GLY A 86 7.17 -1.25 9.44
C GLY A 86 5.81 -1.89 9.73
N VAL A 87 4.96 -1.20 10.47
CA VAL A 87 3.57 -1.65 10.70
C VAL A 87 2.78 -1.73 9.39
N VAL A 88 2.86 -0.71 8.54
CA VAL A 88 2.20 -0.69 7.22
C VAL A 88 2.71 -1.82 6.33
N ALA A 89 4.03 -2.05 6.31
CA ALA A 89 4.68 -3.10 5.51
C ALA A 89 4.27 -4.52 5.90
N VAL A 90 3.84 -4.72 7.15
CA VAL A 90 3.33 -6.01 7.65
C VAL A 90 1.81 -6.08 7.51
N LEU A 91 1.10 -5.01 7.86
CA LEU A 91 -0.35 -5.00 7.90
C LEU A 91 -0.97 -5.15 6.51
N ALA A 92 -0.45 -4.46 5.51
CA ALA A 92 -0.99 -4.52 4.15
C ALA A 92 -0.97 -5.94 3.56
N PRO A 93 0.17 -6.67 3.52
CA PRO A 93 0.18 -8.03 2.99
C PRO A 93 -0.62 -9.00 3.84
N VAL A 94 -0.68 -8.83 5.17
CA VAL A 94 -1.50 -9.70 6.04
C VAL A 94 -2.98 -9.56 5.72
N VAL A 95 -3.48 -8.33 5.58
CA VAL A 95 -4.88 -8.09 5.22
C VAL A 95 -5.19 -8.60 3.81
N CYS A 96 -4.29 -8.36 2.86
CA CYS A 96 -4.43 -8.88 1.49
C CYS A 96 -4.42 -10.41 1.46
N TYR A 97 -3.55 -11.05 2.23
CA TYR A 97 -3.50 -12.51 2.33
C TYR A 97 -4.82 -13.08 2.89
N ILE A 98 -5.35 -12.51 3.97
CA ILE A 98 -6.63 -12.93 4.56
C ILE A 98 -7.76 -12.79 3.53
N TYR A 99 -7.77 -11.69 2.78
CA TYR A 99 -8.73 -11.49 1.70
C TYR A 99 -8.60 -12.56 0.61
N ASN A 100 -7.37 -12.79 0.11
CA ASN A 100 -7.09 -13.78 -0.93
C ASN A 100 -7.49 -15.18 -0.50
N ASP A 101 -7.07 -15.61 0.70
CA ASP A 101 -7.38 -16.92 1.25
C ASP A 101 -8.90 -17.12 1.41
N THR A 102 -9.59 -16.11 1.91
CA THR A 102 -11.05 -16.14 2.06
C THR A 102 -11.78 -16.27 0.72
N VAL A 103 -11.36 -15.51 -0.29
CA VAL A 103 -11.98 -15.56 -1.62
C VAL A 103 -11.70 -16.90 -2.29
N PHE A 104 -10.48 -17.40 -2.23
CA PHE A 104 -10.14 -18.71 -2.80
C PHE A 104 -10.87 -19.86 -2.11
N ALA A 105 -10.90 -19.88 -0.77
CA ALA A 105 -11.60 -20.89 0.00
C ALA A 105 -13.11 -20.93 -0.33
N ASN A 106 -13.75 -19.78 -0.47
CA ASN A 106 -15.17 -19.68 -0.86
C ASN A 106 -15.45 -20.20 -2.27
N ASN A 107 -14.44 -20.26 -3.13
CA ASN A 107 -14.53 -20.82 -4.48
C ASN A 107 -13.97 -22.26 -4.57
N GLY A 108 -13.67 -22.89 -3.46
CA GLY A 108 -13.13 -24.24 -3.42
C GLY A 108 -11.70 -24.38 -3.97
N LEU A 109 -10.93 -23.30 -3.94
CA LEU A 109 -9.56 -23.20 -4.44
C LEU A 109 -8.57 -23.10 -3.26
N MET A 110 -7.36 -23.63 -3.46
CA MET A 110 -6.28 -23.56 -2.48
C MET A 110 -4.99 -23.12 -3.15
N TYR A 111 -4.56 -21.89 -2.89
CA TYR A 111 -3.34 -21.26 -3.42
C TYR A 111 -2.50 -20.64 -2.31
N VAL A 112 -2.24 -21.39 -1.23
CA VAL A 112 -1.53 -20.88 -0.05
C VAL A 112 -0.11 -20.44 -0.38
N GLY A 113 0.65 -21.26 -1.10
CA GLY A 113 2.05 -20.96 -1.46
C GLY A 113 2.16 -19.79 -2.41
N GLU A 114 1.32 -19.76 -3.43
CA GLU A 114 1.26 -18.69 -4.43
C GLU A 114 0.81 -17.37 -3.80
N SER A 115 -0.16 -17.41 -2.91
CA SER A 115 -0.62 -16.22 -2.18
C SER A 115 0.49 -15.62 -1.31
N ILE A 116 1.27 -16.44 -0.59
CA ILE A 116 2.40 -15.97 0.21
C ILE A 116 3.46 -15.30 -0.68
N GLN A 117 3.79 -15.92 -1.81
CA GLN A 117 4.76 -15.34 -2.77
C GLN A 117 4.24 -14.03 -3.38
N PHE A 118 2.96 -13.99 -3.69
CA PHE A 118 2.29 -12.79 -4.18
C PHE A 118 2.35 -11.64 -3.17
N GLU A 119 2.15 -11.91 -1.89
CA GLU A 119 2.15 -10.86 -0.87
C GLU A 119 3.54 -10.24 -0.62
N MET A 120 4.62 -10.86 -1.05
CA MET A 120 5.95 -10.24 -1.00
C MET A 120 6.02 -8.95 -1.84
N GLN A 121 5.35 -8.90 -2.99
CA GLN A 121 5.26 -7.66 -3.79
C GLN A 121 4.30 -6.64 -3.17
N THR A 122 3.26 -7.09 -2.45
CA THR A 122 2.37 -6.19 -1.71
C THR A 122 3.12 -5.42 -0.64
N VAL A 123 4.09 -6.04 0.05
CA VAL A 123 5.02 -5.34 0.96
C VAL A 123 5.72 -4.19 0.24
N LEU A 124 6.29 -4.45 -0.94
CA LEU A 124 7.00 -3.42 -1.71
C LEU A 124 6.08 -2.25 -2.06
N PHE A 125 4.90 -2.54 -2.59
CA PHE A 125 3.94 -1.49 -2.96
C PHE A 125 3.41 -0.71 -1.76
N ALA A 126 3.16 -1.38 -0.63
CA ALA A 126 2.75 -0.72 0.60
C ALA A 126 3.80 0.26 1.11
N VAL A 127 5.08 -0.13 1.10
CA VAL A 127 6.21 0.74 1.46
C VAL A 127 6.29 1.95 0.54
N LEU A 128 6.27 1.74 -0.78
CA LEU A 128 6.34 2.82 -1.76
C LEU A 128 5.16 3.79 -1.62
N LEU A 129 3.94 3.29 -1.48
CA LEU A 129 2.75 4.12 -1.30
C LEU A 129 2.75 4.86 0.03
N TYR A 130 3.26 4.26 1.11
CA TYR A 130 3.41 4.96 2.39
C TYR A 130 4.42 6.12 2.29
N VAL A 131 5.52 5.93 1.57
CA VAL A 131 6.48 7.01 1.29
C VAL A 131 5.81 8.13 0.50
N VAL A 132 5.10 7.80 -0.59
CA VAL A 132 4.37 8.78 -1.41
C VAL A 132 3.34 9.54 -0.57
N ALA A 133 2.54 8.83 0.23
CA ALA A 133 1.54 9.43 1.12
C ALA A 133 2.20 10.35 2.16
N SER A 134 3.33 9.92 2.74
CA SER A 134 4.08 10.70 3.73
C SER A 134 4.55 12.03 3.16
N TYR A 135 5.19 12.03 1.99
CA TYR A 135 5.61 13.27 1.32
C TYR A 135 4.44 14.16 0.89
N SER A 136 3.30 13.57 0.59
CA SER A 136 2.08 14.29 0.21
C SER A 136 1.43 14.99 1.39
N MET A 137 1.38 14.32 2.57
CA MET A 137 0.59 14.76 3.73
C MET A 137 1.38 15.57 4.77
N ARG A 138 2.69 15.37 4.90
CA ARG A 138 3.50 15.91 6.01
C ARG A 138 3.35 17.42 6.24
N TRP A 139 3.08 18.16 5.19
CA TRP A 139 3.04 19.64 5.21
C TRP A 139 1.91 20.23 6.06
N TRP A 140 0.86 19.47 6.31
CA TRP A 140 -0.27 19.87 7.17
C TRP A 140 -0.14 19.36 8.61
N SER A 141 0.92 18.59 8.92
CA SER A 141 1.23 18.20 10.29
C SER A 141 1.89 19.36 11.04
N SER A 142 1.49 19.58 12.28
CA SER A 142 2.08 20.63 13.12
C SER A 142 3.43 20.20 13.73
N ASN A 143 3.53 18.95 14.19
CA ASN A 143 4.69 18.45 14.92
C ASN A 143 5.58 17.52 14.08
N CYS A 144 5.00 16.67 13.22
CA CYS A 144 5.73 15.65 12.49
C CYS A 144 6.12 16.05 11.06
N ARG A 145 5.93 17.30 10.65
CA ARG A 145 6.17 17.77 9.27
C ARG A 145 7.61 17.61 8.76
N HIS A 146 8.57 17.47 9.66
CA HIS A 146 9.98 17.33 9.31
C HIS A 146 10.38 15.90 8.92
N THR A 147 9.58 14.91 9.31
CA THR A 147 9.82 13.52 8.92
C THR A 147 9.31 13.25 7.49
N PRO A 148 9.92 12.34 6.75
CA PRO A 148 10.97 11.39 7.10
C PRO A 148 12.41 11.93 7.02
N LEU A 149 12.61 13.16 6.56
CA LEU A 149 13.97 13.71 6.44
C LEU A 149 14.49 14.11 7.82
N PRO A 150 15.67 13.62 8.25
CA PRO A 150 16.29 14.09 9.47
C PRO A 150 16.70 15.57 9.31
N GLN A 151 16.45 16.37 10.33
CA GLN A 151 17.05 17.71 10.50
C GLN A 151 18.19 17.63 11.48
#